data_8981c064e0c5429f99003bfd0d262c48
#
_entry.id   8981c064e0c5429f99003bfd0d262c48
#
_cell.length_a   1.000
_cell.length_b   1.000
_cell.length_c   1.000
_cell.angle_alpha   90.00
_cell.angle_beta   90.00
_cell.angle_gamma   90.00
#
_symmetry.space_group_name_H-M   'P 1'
#
loop_
_entity.id
_entity.type
_entity.pdbx_description
1 polymer ?
#
loop_
_entity_poly.entity_id
_entity_poly.type
_entity_poly.pdbx_seq_one_letter_code
_entity_poly.pdbx_strand_id
1 'polypeptide(L)' 'MMQVPSKCIVFENGNNYVVAVDKQGKYYRQKVKVAHQDETAAYIENGVKIGEQVVCENALLVFSNLR' A
#
# COMPACT_ATOMS: atom_id res chain seq x y z
N MET A 1 1.81 5.81 -13.18
CA MET A 1 1.99 6.16 -11.74
C MET A 1 0.63 6.19 -11.07
N MET A 2 0.51 5.57 -9.91
CA MET A 2 -0.75 5.48 -9.20
C MET A 2 -0.74 6.41 -8.00
N GLN A 3 -1.83 7.15 -7.80
CA GLN A 3 -1.99 8.01 -6.64
C GLN A 3 -2.91 7.33 -5.63
N VAL A 4 -2.48 7.27 -4.38
CA VAL A 4 -3.29 6.75 -3.27
C VAL A 4 -3.22 7.74 -2.11
N PRO A 5 -4.21 7.74 -1.21
CA PRO A 5 -4.08 8.53 0.02
C PRO A 5 -2.84 8.10 0.79
N SER A 6 -2.15 9.04 1.39
CA SER A 6 -0.89 8.72 2.08
C SER A 6 -1.08 7.77 3.24
N LYS A 7 -2.27 7.72 3.83
CA LYS A 7 -2.59 6.77 4.91
C LYS A 7 -2.56 5.31 4.46
N CYS A 8 -2.57 5.05 3.15
CA CYS A 8 -2.49 3.70 2.62
C CYS A 8 -1.07 3.13 2.64
N ILE A 9 -0.09 3.98 2.84
CA ILE A 9 1.31 3.57 2.80
C ILE A 9 1.77 3.20 4.21
N VAL A 10 2.39 2.04 4.33
CA VAL A 10 3.01 1.59 5.58
C VAL A 10 4.51 1.57 5.38
N PHE A 11 5.23 2.28 6.24
CA PHE A 11 6.69 2.32 6.19
C PHE A 11 7.27 1.41 7.25
N GLU A 12 8.12 0.48 6.84
CA GLU A 12 8.75 -0.46 7.76
C GLU A 12 10.12 -0.87 7.21
N ASN A 13 11.12 -0.85 8.09
CA ASN A 13 12.49 -1.27 7.77
C ASN A 13 13.06 -0.57 6.53
N GLY A 14 12.74 0.71 6.38
CA GLY A 14 13.25 1.49 5.27
C GLY A 14 12.52 1.28 3.95
N ASN A 15 11.45 0.51 3.95
CA ASN A 15 10.67 0.23 2.74
C ASN A 15 9.23 0.68 2.90
N ASN A 16 8.60 0.99 1.79
CA ASN A 16 7.20 1.35 1.75
C ASN A 16 6.38 0.15 1.28
N TYR A 17 5.25 -0.07 1.93
CA TYR A 17 4.35 -1.17 1.60
C TYR A 17 2.93 -0.67 1.52
N VAL A 18 2.11 -1.41 0.79
CA VAL A 18 0.65 -1.27 0.84
C VAL A 18 0.06 -2.63 1.17
N VAL A 19 -1.14 -2.61 1.71
CA VAL A 19 -1.91 -3.84 1.89
C VAL A 19 -2.82 -3.96 0.69
N ALA A 20 -2.66 -5.02 -0.07
CA ALA A 20 -3.46 -5.25 -1.27
C ALA A 20 -4.40 -6.43 -1.05
N VAL A 21 -5.49 -6.43 -1.80
CA VAL A 21 -6.48 -7.51 -1.74
C VAL A 21 -6.55 -8.16 -3.11
N ASP A 22 -6.38 -9.47 -3.17
CA ASP A 22 -6.46 -10.18 -4.43
C ASP A 22 -7.91 -10.47 -4.82
N LYS A 23 -8.09 -11.13 -5.96
CA LYS A 23 -9.43 -11.44 -6.47
C LYS A 23 -10.19 -12.41 -5.57
N GLN A 24 -9.49 -13.14 -4.74
CA GLN A 24 -10.10 -14.11 -3.82
C GLN A 24 -10.38 -13.49 -2.46
N GLY A 25 -10.10 -12.21 -2.29
CA GLY A 25 -10.32 -11.51 -1.05
C GLY A 25 -9.24 -11.69 0.00
N LYS A 26 -8.09 -12.19 -0.38
CA LYS A 26 -6.98 -12.35 0.55
C LYS A 26 -6.15 -11.08 0.61
N TYR A 27 -5.76 -10.71 1.81
CA TYR A 27 -4.89 -9.56 2.04
C TYR A 27 -3.44 -10.00 1.98
N TYR A 28 -2.60 -9.15 1.40
CA TYR A 28 -1.16 -9.42 1.39
C TYR A 28 -0.39 -8.10 1.38
N ARG A 29 0.86 -8.17 1.81
CA ARG A 29 1.76 -7.03 1.79
C ARG A 29 2.37 -6.91 0.42
N GLN A 30 2.39 -5.70 -0.11
CA GLN A 30 3.02 -5.44 -1.39
C GLN A 30 4.04 -4.32 -1.21
N LYS A 31 5.29 -4.63 -1.46
CA LYS A 31 6.34 -3.62 -1.44
C LYS A 31 6.17 -2.70 -2.65
N VAL A 32 6.22 -1.41 -2.41
CA VAL A 32 6.01 -0.43 -3.47
C VAL A 32 7.14 0.59 -3.46
N LYS A 33 7.34 1.22 -4.60
CA LYS A 33 8.27 2.33 -4.71
C LYS A 33 7.44 3.61 -4.80
N VAL A 34 7.62 4.49 -3.82
CA VAL A 34 6.90 5.76 -3.77
C VAL A 34 7.78 6.83 -4.40
N ALA A 35 7.28 7.45 -5.46
CA ALA A 35 8.02 8.51 -6.14
C ALA A 35 7.92 9.82 -5.39
N HIS A 36 6.77 10.07 -4.77
CA HIS A 36 6.53 11.30 -4.02
C HIS A 36 5.42 11.06 -3.03
N GLN A 37 5.53 11.65 -1.85
CA GLN A 37 4.50 11.53 -0.83
C GLN A 37 4.39 12.85 -0.07
N ASP A 38 3.17 13.32 0.12
CA ASP A 38 2.89 14.47 0.96
C ASP A 38 1.86 14.07 2.04
N GLU A 39 1.30 15.05 2.75
CA GLU A 39 0.39 14.75 3.85
C GLU A 39 -0.92 14.12 3.40
N THR A 40 -1.30 14.31 2.15
CA THR A 40 -2.60 13.86 1.66
C THR A 40 -2.51 12.70 0.69
N ALA A 41 -1.44 12.61 -0.08
CA ALA A 41 -1.36 11.63 -1.16
C ALA A 41 0.04 11.08 -1.32
N ALA A 42 0.12 9.86 -1.80
CA ALA A 42 1.36 9.22 -2.19
C ALA A 42 1.25 8.81 -3.65
N TYR A 43 2.31 9.03 -4.40
CA TYR A 43 2.38 8.67 -5.82
C TYR A 43 3.28 7.46 -5.96
N ILE A 44 2.66 6.33 -6.28
CA ILE A 44 3.37 5.05 -6.37
C ILE A 44 3.90 4.88 -7.79
N GLU A 45 5.20 4.76 -7.89
CA GLU A 45 5.86 4.56 -9.17
C GLU A 45 5.78 3.12 -9.64
N ASN A 46 5.86 2.19 -8.70
CA ASN A 46 5.98 0.78 -9.04
C ASN A 46 5.53 -0.08 -7.87
N GLY A 47 5.01 -1.26 -8.16
CA GLY A 47 4.67 -2.26 -7.15
C GLY A 47 3.21 -2.60 -7.03
N VAL A 48 2.29 -1.79 -7.58
CA VAL A 48 0.86 -2.08 -7.55
C VAL A 48 0.42 -2.46 -8.95
N LYS A 49 -0.29 -3.55 -9.05
CA LYS A 49 -0.81 -4.02 -10.34
C LYS A 49 -2.17 -3.40 -10.60
N ILE A 50 -2.46 -3.19 -11.88
CA ILE A 50 -3.75 -2.67 -12.31
C ILE A 50 -4.84 -3.66 -11.89
N GLY A 51 -5.89 -3.15 -11.26
CA GLY A 51 -7.01 -3.96 -10.81
C GLY A 51 -6.91 -4.46 -9.37
N GLU A 52 -5.77 -4.27 -8.72
CA GLU A 52 -5.65 -4.60 -7.31
C GLU A 52 -6.33 -3.53 -6.47
N GLN A 53 -6.94 -3.96 -5.37
CA GLN A 53 -7.49 -3.04 -4.39
C GLN A 53 -6.48 -2.84 -3.27
N VAL A 54 -6.35 -1.60 -2.83
CA VAL A 54 -5.43 -1.23 -1.76
C VAL A 54 -6.25 -0.87 -0.52
N VAL A 55 -5.90 -1.46 0.62
CA VAL A 55 -6.55 -1.16 1.89
C VAL A 55 -5.94 0.10 2.47
N CYS A 56 -6.78 1.09 2.70
CA CYS A 56 -6.34 2.37 3.25
C CYS A 56 -6.79 2.57 4.68
N GLU A 57 -7.93 2.03 5.06
CA GLU A 57 -8.44 2.16 6.41
C GLU A 57 -7.82 1.10 7.30
N ASN A 58 -7.24 1.52 8.41
CA ASN A 58 -6.56 0.62 9.35
C ASN A 58 -5.44 -0.18 8.67
N ALA A 59 -4.78 0.42 7.69
CA ALA A 59 -3.76 -0.27 6.91
C ALA A 59 -2.64 -0.81 7.80
N LEU A 60 -2.19 -0.03 8.78
CA LEU A 60 -1.13 -0.48 9.66
C LEU A 60 -1.57 -1.67 10.51
N LEU A 61 -2.81 -1.67 10.98
CA LEU A 61 -3.33 -2.77 11.79
C LEU A 61 -3.40 -4.05 10.96
N VAL A 62 -3.91 -3.97 9.74
CA VAL A 62 -3.98 -5.13 8.85
C VAL A 62 -2.58 -5.59 8.50
N PHE A 63 -1.69 -4.65 8.18
CA PHE A 63 -0.30 -4.95 7.85
C PHE A 63 0.39 -5.73 8.98
N SER A 64 0.17 -5.30 10.22
CA SER A 64 0.79 -5.94 11.40
C SER A 64 0.31 -7.36 11.63
N ASN A 65 -0.89 -7.69 11.16
CA ASN A 65 -1.45 -9.03 11.31
C ASN A 65 -1.09 -9.97 10.16
N LEU A 66 -0.49 -9.44 9.10
CA LEU A 66 -0.03 -10.25 7.99
C LEU A 66 1.38 -10.75 8.25
N ARG A 67 1.63 -11.99 7.87
CA ARG A 67 2.96 -12.58 8.05
C ARG A 67 3.40 -13.35 6.84
#